data_6ad2268fea6fbba0fcd8719e64cac1fe
#
_entry.id   6ad2268fea6fbba0fcd8719e64cac1fe
#
_cell.length_a   1.000
_cell.length_b   1.000
_cell.length_c   1.000
_cell.angle_alpha   90.00
_cell.angle_beta   90.00
_cell.angle_gamma   90.00
#
_symmetry.space_group_name_H-M   'P 1'
#
loop_
_entity.id
_entity.type
_entity.pdbx_description
1 polymer ?
#
loop_
_entity_poly.entity_id
_entity_poly.type
_entity_poly.pdbx_seq_one_letter_code
_entity_poly.pdbx_strand_id
1 'polypeptide(L)'
;MSMPPGLLQELLDSVKKLTPDQRQELERDTREITRSLKKWVPNPGPQADAYWSDADVLLYGGEPGGGKSQLILGLAFNRHENSLIMRRQYTDLDALTDEAIKINGSRDGFNGKAPPVLRHDHGRIDFGAAARPGDEQSWMGRPHDLLGLDEGSQFLEQQVRFLRGWVRTTTPGQRTRTVIATNPPLNTDGVWLVKMFAPWLSEKYPHPARQGELRWVVVDEDDQDIWVDGPGTYEIAGGKTREAESRTYIHAALRDNPQLAVTDYQKRIDSMPAEIRRILLGGFQETFRDDQFQVMPTEWVRAAMRRWRPQPPHGIPMVTIACDPAAGGQAKSTVVGRHDWWYGEILAVPGAKTPLGRDVAGLIVANRRDGALIVIDMGGGYGGAVYECLIDNIGEDEIVRYLGSESSVQRSIDGKLAFVNKRAEAHWRFREALDPSQPNGSPIALPDDPELFADLTATTFQMTPSGIKVLPKSSPSGDSVMARLGRSPDKGDAVIMAWSAGDRLIPMGRPYRARRGFIPKVNLGPRRRNR
;
A
#
# COMPACT_ATOMS: atom_id res chain seq x y z
N MET A 1 -45.94 1.95 6.10
CA MET A 1 -46.86 1.16 6.91
C MET A 1 -46.03 0.05 7.55
N SER A 2 -45.87 0.03 8.87
CA SER A 2 -45.18 -1.05 9.57
C SER A 2 -46.12 -2.27 9.68
N MET A 3 -45.58 -3.44 9.33
CA MET A 3 -46.32 -4.71 9.42
C MET A 3 -46.64 -5.03 10.90
N PRO A 4 -47.86 -5.51 11.22
CA PRO A 4 -48.19 -5.90 12.58
C PRO A 4 -47.21 -7.00 13.08
N PRO A 5 -46.72 -6.94 14.33
CA PRO A 5 -45.72 -7.89 14.84
C PRO A 5 -46.12 -9.37 14.74
N GLY A 6 -47.42 -9.70 14.89
CA GLY A 6 -47.93 -11.06 14.76
C GLY A 6 -47.85 -11.63 13.33
N LEU A 7 -48.11 -10.81 12.33
CA LEU A 7 -48.06 -11.22 10.90
C LEU A 7 -46.64 -11.57 10.45
N LEU A 8 -45.65 -10.87 10.96
CA LEU A 8 -44.24 -11.16 10.65
C LEU A 8 -43.81 -12.53 11.18
N GLN A 9 -44.26 -12.87 12.41
CA GLN A 9 -43.95 -14.16 13.02
C GLN A 9 -44.63 -15.32 12.26
N GLU A 10 -45.88 -15.16 11.85
CA GLU A 10 -46.60 -16.15 11.05
C GLU A 10 -45.96 -16.38 9.69
N LEU A 11 -45.48 -15.30 9.03
CA LEU A 11 -44.74 -15.39 7.78
C LEU A 11 -43.43 -16.15 7.95
N LEU A 12 -42.64 -15.82 8.98
CA LEU A 12 -41.38 -16.49 9.29
C LEU A 12 -41.58 -17.99 9.56
N ASP A 13 -42.64 -18.35 10.31
CA ASP A 13 -42.95 -19.76 10.62
C ASP A 13 -43.47 -20.52 9.40
N SER A 14 -44.13 -19.82 8.46
CA SER A 14 -44.55 -20.37 7.18
C SER A 14 -43.36 -20.65 6.27
N VAL A 15 -42.41 -19.72 6.19
CA VAL A 15 -41.17 -19.88 5.39
C VAL A 15 -40.28 -21.01 5.93
N LYS A 16 -40.26 -21.23 7.25
CA LYS A 16 -39.54 -22.38 7.85
C LYS A 16 -40.09 -23.74 7.46
N LYS A 17 -41.37 -23.82 7.11
CA LYS A 17 -42.05 -25.07 6.72
C LYS A 17 -41.89 -25.42 5.25
N LEU A 18 -41.35 -24.52 4.42
CA LEU A 18 -41.15 -24.76 3.00
C LEU A 18 -40.04 -25.79 2.75
N THR A 19 -40.20 -26.62 1.73
CA THR A 19 -39.14 -27.48 1.20
C THR A 19 -38.00 -26.66 0.60
N PRO A 20 -36.80 -27.22 0.41
CA PRO A 20 -35.69 -26.50 -0.24
C PRO A 20 -36.08 -25.94 -1.60
N ASP A 21 -36.79 -26.68 -2.43
CA ASP A 21 -37.26 -26.26 -3.76
C ASP A 21 -38.26 -25.10 -3.67
N GLN A 22 -39.21 -25.18 -2.78
CA GLN A 22 -40.20 -24.13 -2.53
C GLN A 22 -39.56 -22.84 -2.00
N ARG A 23 -38.51 -22.96 -1.17
CA ARG A 23 -37.74 -21.78 -0.73
C ARG A 23 -37.01 -21.12 -1.89
N GLN A 24 -36.41 -21.92 -2.77
CA GLN A 24 -35.70 -21.42 -3.95
C GLN A 24 -36.67 -20.73 -4.94
N GLU A 25 -37.86 -21.27 -5.12
CA GLU A 25 -38.91 -20.66 -5.93
C GLU A 25 -39.41 -19.34 -5.33
N LEU A 26 -39.71 -19.33 -4.02
CA LEU A 26 -40.12 -18.11 -3.31
C LEU A 26 -39.02 -17.01 -3.35
N GLU A 27 -37.77 -17.40 -3.20
CA GLU A 27 -36.64 -16.48 -3.36
C GLU A 27 -36.54 -15.90 -4.78
N ARG A 28 -36.76 -16.74 -5.80
CA ARG A 28 -36.78 -16.30 -7.20
C ARG A 28 -37.90 -15.30 -7.45
N ASP A 29 -39.11 -15.63 -7.04
CA ASP A 29 -40.30 -14.80 -7.25
C ASP A 29 -40.22 -13.49 -6.46
N THR A 30 -39.73 -13.53 -5.21
CA THR A 30 -39.48 -12.34 -4.41
C THR A 30 -38.43 -11.42 -5.05
N ARG A 31 -37.38 -12.00 -5.65
CA ARG A 31 -36.38 -11.23 -6.40
C ARG A 31 -36.98 -10.57 -7.64
N GLU A 32 -37.83 -11.28 -8.37
CA GLU A 32 -38.44 -10.76 -9.59
C GLU A 32 -39.39 -9.60 -9.27
N ILE A 33 -40.24 -9.74 -8.26
CA ILE A 33 -41.12 -8.68 -7.77
C ILE A 33 -40.28 -7.51 -7.25
N THR A 34 -39.24 -7.74 -6.47
CA THR A 34 -38.38 -6.68 -5.91
C THR A 34 -37.63 -5.94 -7.01
N ARG A 35 -37.18 -6.64 -8.05
CA ARG A 35 -36.56 -6.02 -9.25
C ARG A 35 -37.52 -5.11 -10.02
N SER A 36 -38.80 -5.41 -10.05
CA SER A 36 -39.80 -4.56 -10.68
C SER A 36 -40.10 -3.27 -9.90
N LEU A 37 -39.80 -3.28 -8.58
CA LEU A 37 -40.08 -2.17 -7.66
C LEU A 37 -38.85 -1.32 -7.31
N LYS A 38 -37.62 -1.83 -7.54
CA LYS A 38 -36.38 -1.16 -7.19
C LYS A 38 -35.42 -1.14 -8.37
N LYS A 39 -34.72 -0.03 -8.55
CA LYS A 39 -33.70 0.13 -9.59
C LYS A 39 -32.55 -0.89 -9.44
N TRP A 40 -32.25 -1.32 -8.21
CA TRP A 40 -31.18 -2.27 -7.92
C TRP A 40 -31.54 -3.17 -6.72
N VAL A 41 -31.06 -4.41 -6.75
CA VAL A 41 -31.29 -5.40 -5.69
C VAL A 41 -29.96 -6.03 -5.29
N PRO A 42 -29.60 -6.07 -3.99
CA PRO A 42 -28.36 -6.68 -3.53
C PRO A 42 -28.34 -8.19 -3.80
N ASN A 43 -27.16 -8.73 -4.06
CA ASN A 43 -26.94 -10.17 -4.04
C ASN A 43 -27.13 -10.70 -2.61
N PRO A 44 -27.65 -11.95 -2.44
CA PRO A 44 -27.77 -12.57 -1.13
C PRO A 44 -26.43 -12.70 -0.40
N GLY A 45 -26.46 -12.74 0.92
CA GLY A 45 -25.29 -12.83 1.77
C GLY A 45 -24.66 -11.47 2.04
N PRO A 46 -23.31 -11.35 2.04
CA PRO A 46 -22.61 -10.15 2.54
C PRO A 46 -23.06 -8.84 1.92
N GLN A 47 -23.43 -8.83 0.62
CA GLN A 47 -23.90 -7.61 -0.02
C GLN A 47 -25.29 -7.18 0.48
N ALA A 48 -26.18 -8.14 0.74
CA ALA A 48 -27.48 -7.87 1.35
C ALA A 48 -27.31 -7.42 2.81
N ASP A 49 -26.44 -8.08 3.58
CA ASP A 49 -26.14 -7.69 4.96
C ASP A 49 -25.61 -6.24 5.01
N ALA A 50 -24.72 -5.87 4.11
CA ALA A 50 -24.19 -4.51 3.98
C ALA A 50 -25.26 -3.47 3.59
N TYR A 51 -26.16 -3.85 2.66
CA TYR A 51 -27.27 -3.00 2.22
C TYR A 51 -28.25 -2.69 3.35
N TRP A 52 -28.55 -3.69 4.21
CA TRP A 52 -29.49 -3.57 5.33
C TRP A 52 -28.82 -3.16 6.66
N SER A 53 -27.50 -3.06 6.70
CA SER A 53 -26.76 -2.67 7.91
C SER A 53 -27.22 -1.33 8.48
N ASP A 54 -27.32 -1.24 9.79
CA ASP A 54 -27.68 -0.02 10.52
C ASP A 54 -26.45 0.82 10.96
N ALA A 55 -25.25 0.46 10.54
CA ALA A 55 -24.05 1.23 10.85
C ALA A 55 -24.06 2.63 10.22
N ASP A 56 -23.62 3.65 10.96
CA ASP A 56 -23.40 5.00 10.43
C ASP A 56 -22.20 5.02 9.49
N VAL A 57 -21.18 4.20 9.79
CA VAL A 57 -20.02 3.98 8.93
C VAL A 57 -19.84 2.49 8.66
N LEU A 58 -19.96 2.13 7.39
CA LEU A 58 -19.80 0.77 6.92
C LEU A 58 -18.52 0.65 6.11
N LEU A 59 -17.64 -0.28 6.47
CA LEU A 59 -16.60 -0.80 5.60
C LEU A 59 -17.10 -2.08 4.91
N TYR A 60 -17.32 -2.02 3.61
CA TYR A 60 -17.62 -3.17 2.76
C TYR A 60 -16.41 -3.48 1.89
N GLY A 61 -15.62 -4.44 2.29
CA GLY A 61 -14.30 -4.62 1.70
C GLY A 61 -13.78 -6.04 1.75
N GLY A 62 -12.77 -6.32 0.94
CA GLY A 62 -12.15 -7.63 0.82
C GLY A 62 -11.66 -7.91 -0.59
N GLU A 63 -11.92 -9.10 -1.11
CA GLU A 63 -11.42 -9.55 -2.40
C GLU A 63 -11.96 -8.71 -3.58
N PRO A 64 -11.20 -8.61 -4.68
CA PRO A 64 -11.71 -8.05 -5.94
C PRO A 64 -12.95 -8.81 -6.44
N GLY A 65 -13.90 -8.08 -7.04
CA GLY A 65 -15.09 -8.70 -7.63
C GLY A 65 -16.29 -8.91 -6.69
N GLY A 66 -16.20 -8.55 -5.40
CA GLY A 66 -17.28 -8.73 -4.41
C GLY A 66 -18.47 -7.77 -4.55
N GLY A 67 -18.68 -7.07 -5.67
CA GLY A 67 -19.83 -6.21 -5.91
C GLY A 67 -19.83 -4.88 -5.13
N LYS A 68 -18.64 -4.39 -4.78
CA LYS A 68 -18.44 -3.21 -3.91
C LYS A 68 -19.03 -1.92 -4.46
N SER A 69 -18.67 -1.52 -5.68
CA SER A 69 -19.18 -0.31 -6.35
C SER A 69 -20.69 -0.37 -6.56
N GLN A 70 -21.22 -1.56 -6.89
CA GLN A 70 -22.66 -1.76 -7.06
C GLN A 70 -23.45 -1.56 -5.77
N LEU A 71 -22.90 -1.95 -4.61
CA LEU A 71 -23.53 -1.70 -3.31
C LEU A 71 -23.73 -0.20 -3.07
N ILE A 72 -22.67 0.61 -3.28
CA ILE A 72 -22.75 2.06 -3.09
C ILE A 72 -23.81 2.66 -4.02
N LEU A 73 -23.78 2.32 -5.31
CA LEU A 73 -24.76 2.79 -6.29
C LEU A 73 -26.18 2.33 -5.91
N GLY A 74 -26.36 1.08 -5.52
CA GLY A 74 -27.66 0.54 -5.11
C GLY A 74 -28.25 1.25 -3.89
N LEU A 75 -27.42 1.62 -2.93
CA LEU A 75 -27.83 2.46 -1.79
C LEU A 75 -28.27 3.84 -2.24
N ALA A 76 -27.50 4.49 -3.12
CA ALA A 76 -27.80 5.81 -3.67
C ALA A 76 -29.12 5.82 -4.42
N PHE A 77 -29.41 4.81 -5.24
CA PHE A 77 -30.66 4.75 -6.00
C PHE A 77 -31.90 4.44 -5.15
N ASN A 78 -31.75 3.64 -4.10
CA ASN A 78 -32.92 3.05 -3.43
C ASN A 78 -33.19 3.63 -2.03
N ARG A 79 -32.21 4.25 -1.39
CA ARG A 79 -32.28 4.58 0.05
C ARG A 79 -31.84 5.99 0.40
N HIS A 80 -31.27 6.72 -0.54
CA HIS A 80 -30.71 8.05 -0.31
C HIS A 80 -31.22 9.06 -1.35
N GLU A 81 -31.46 10.30 -0.90
CA GLU A 81 -31.97 11.38 -1.76
C GLU A 81 -30.85 12.21 -2.38
N ASN A 82 -29.75 12.37 -1.64
CA ASN A 82 -28.63 13.22 -2.08
C ASN A 82 -27.29 12.55 -1.76
N SER A 83 -26.78 11.80 -2.72
CA SER A 83 -25.60 10.99 -2.55
C SER A 83 -24.36 11.65 -3.17
N LEU A 84 -23.22 11.57 -2.48
CA LEU A 84 -21.90 11.85 -3.03
C LEU A 84 -21.11 10.53 -3.14
N ILE A 85 -20.74 10.14 -4.37
CA ILE A 85 -19.92 8.96 -4.61
C ILE A 85 -18.58 9.41 -5.17
N MET A 86 -17.48 8.96 -4.54
CA MET A 86 -16.15 9.45 -4.85
C MET A 86 -15.17 8.32 -5.17
N ARG A 87 -14.26 8.59 -6.10
CA ARG A 87 -13.00 7.88 -6.33
C ARG A 87 -11.81 8.80 -6.11
N ARG A 88 -10.63 8.22 -5.91
CA ARG A 88 -9.41 9.03 -5.73
C ARG A 88 -9.09 9.85 -6.99
N GLN A 89 -9.13 9.23 -8.16
CA GLN A 89 -8.80 9.86 -9.43
C GLN A 89 -10.05 10.18 -10.25
N TYR A 90 -10.04 11.35 -10.91
CA TYR A 90 -11.16 11.79 -11.74
C TYR A 90 -11.39 10.85 -12.95
N THR A 91 -10.30 10.36 -13.55
CA THR A 91 -10.34 9.44 -14.69
C THR A 91 -11.02 8.10 -14.38
N ASP A 92 -11.09 7.72 -13.11
CA ASP A 92 -11.68 6.46 -12.69
C ASP A 92 -13.21 6.55 -12.52
N LEU A 93 -13.77 7.78 -12.60
CA LEU A 93 -15.21 8.00 -12.47
C LEU A 93 -16.01 7.49 -13.68
N ASP A 94 -15.42 7.40 -14.86
CA ASP A 94 -16.12 7.00 -16.09
C ASP A 94 -16.78 5.64 -15.93
N ALA A 95 -16.04 4.65 -15.45
CA ALA A 95 -16.58 3.31 -15.21
C ALA A 95 -17.72 3.30 -14.17
N LEU A 96 -17.62 4.15 -13.16
CA LEU A 96 -18.63 4.27 -12.09
C LEU A 96 -19.90 4.96 -12.59
N THR A 97 -19.77 6.02 -13.39
CA THR A 97 -20.89 6.71 -14.01
C THR A 97 -21.60 5.86 -15.06
N ASP A 98 -20.86 5.09 -15.85
CA ASP A 98 -21.44 4.14 -16.81
C ASP A 98 -22.26 3.04 -16.11
N GLU A 99 -21.77 2.55 -14.97
CA GLU A 99 -22.50 1.56 -14.18
C GLU A 99 -23.76 2.19 -13.54
N ALA A 100 -23.68 3.42 -13.07
CA ALA A 100 -24.85 4.15 -12.58
C ALA A 100 -25.91 4.37 -13.66
N ILE A 101 -25.51 4.70 -14.89
CA ILE A 101 -26.42 4.83 -16.04
C ILE A 101 -27.10 3.50 -16.36
N LYS A 102 -26.38 2.38 -16.31
CA LYS A 102 -26.94 1.03 -16.49
C LYS A 102 -28.00 0.70 -15.44
N ILE A 103 -27.74 1.01 -14.17
CA ILE A 103 -28.69 0.81 -13.07
C ILE A 103 -29.90 1.73 -13.25
N ASN A 104 -29.70 2.97 -13.70
CA ASN A 104 -30.80 3.90 -14.00
C ASN A 104 -31.67 3.41 -15.18
N GLY A 105 -31.13 2.64 -16.09
CA GLY A 105 -31.79 2.13 -17.29
C GLY A 105 -31.81 3.11 -18.46
N SER A 106 -31.39 4.35 -18.26
CA SER A 106 -31.27 5.38 -19.31
C SER A 106 -30.20 6.42 -18.93
N ARG A 107 -29.82 7.25 -19.91
CA ARG A 107 -28.97 8.44 -19.66
C ARG A 107 -29.76 9.66 -19.21
N ASP A 108 -31.08 9.54 -19.07
CA ASP A 108 -31.92 10.65 -18.63
C ASP A 108 -31.48 11.12 -17.22
N GLY A 109 -31.41 12.42 -17.04
CA GLY A 109 -30.92 13.02 -15.80
C GLY A 109 -29.40 13.03 -15.62
N PHE A 110 -28.60 12.40 -16.53
CA PHE A 110 -27.16 12.43 -16.46
C PHE A 110 -26.57 13.66 -17.11
N ASN A 111 -25.74 14.39 -16.34
CA ASN A 111 -24.91 15.47 -16.82
C ASN A 111 -23.43 15.11 -16.58
N GLY A 112 -22.70 14.88 -17.66
CA GLY A 112 -21.28 14.53 -17.63
C GLY A 112 -20.31 15.69 -17.44
N LYS A 113 -20.79 16.94 -17.27
CA LYS A 113 -19.90 18.07 -16.94
C LYS A 113 -19.31 17.87 -15.55
N ALA A 114 -18.05 18.24 -15.38
CA ALA A 114 -17.34 18.13 -14.12
C ALA A 114 -17.88 19.08 -13.02
N PRO A 115 -18.24 18.57 -11.83
CA PRO A 115 -18.39 17.17 -11.47
C PRO A 115 -19.63 16.53 -12.14
N PRO A 116 -19.55 15.25 -12.58
CA PRO A 116 -20.69 14.55 -13.14
C PRO A 116 -21.84 14.40 -12.13
N VAL A 117 -23.07 14.43 -12.62
CA VAL A 117 -24.28 14.33 -11.79
C VAL A 117 -25.30 13.45 -12.49
N LEU A 118 -25.93 12.55 -11.75
CA LEU A 118 -27.09 11.81 -12.20
C LEU A 118 -28.31 12.13 -11.31
N ARG A 119 -29.38 12.63 -11.92
CA ARG A 119 -30.69 12.80 -11.27
C ARG A 119 -31.57 11.62 -11.63
N HIS A 120 -32.26 11.06 -10.66
CA HIS A 120 -33.16 9.93 -10.83
C HIS A 120 -34.46 10.15 -10.03
N ASP A 121 -35.42 9.24 -10.15
CA ASP A 121 -36.77 9.40 -9.61
C ASP A 121 -36.83 9.67 -8.11
N HIS A 122 -35.83 9.19 -7.35
CA HIS A 122 -35.78 9.30 -5.89
C HIS A 122 -34.73 10.27 -5.38
N GLY A 123 -33.90 10.86 -6.27
CA GLY A 123 -32.85 11.75 -5.79
C GLY A 123 -31.77 12.10 -6.79
N ARG A 124 -30.59 12.36 -6.25
CA ARG A 124 -29.43 12.84 -6.99
C ARG A 124 -28.15 12.15 -6.53
N ILE A 125 -27.31 11.81 -7.47
CA ILE A 125 -25.95 11.28 -7.24
C ILE A 125 -24.94 12.26 -7.82
N ASP A 126 -24.08 12.85 -6.98
CA ASP A 126 -22.90 13.60 -7.37
C ASP A 126 -21.71 12.66 -7.42
N PHE A 127 -20.92 12.72 -8.49
CA PHE A 127 -19.69 11.95 -8.63
C PHE A 127 -18.49 12.88 -8.46
N GLY A 128 -17.58 12.51 -7.57
CA GLY A 128 -16.45 13.35 -7.21
C GLY A 128 -15.12 12.65 -7.15
N ALA A 129 -14.05 13.45 -7.17
CA ALA A 129 -12.70 12.97 -6.95
C ALA A 129 -11.93 13.90 -6.01
N ALA A 130 -10.89 13.36 -5.35
CA ALA A 130 -9.97 14.12 -4.50
C ALA A 130 -8.56 13.52 -4.64
N ALA A 131 -7.90 13.82 -5.78
CA ALA A 131 -6.61 13.23 -6.15
C ALA A 131 -5.48 13.67 -5.24
N ARG A 132 -5.48 14.94 -4.84
CA ARG A 132 -4.44 15.59 -4.03
C ARG A 132 -5.00 16.01 -2.66
N PRO A 133 -4.13 16.12 -1.64
CA PRO A 133 -4.51 16.80 -0.40
C PRO A 133 -5.04 18.21 -0.68
N GLY A 134 -6.21 18.54 -0.14
CA GLY A 134 -6.89 19.82 -0.36
C GLY A 134 -8.02 19.78 -1.41
N ASP A 135 -8.04 18.81 -2.33
CA ASP A 135 -9.12 18.70 -3.34
C ASP A 135 -10.49 18.43 -2.69
N GLU A 136 -10.50 17.77 -1.52
CA GLU A 136 -11.69 17.51 -0.72
C GLU A 136 -12.43 18.80 -0.30
N GLN A 137 -11.72 19.93 -0.22
CA GLN A 137 -12.30 21.23 0.14
C GLN A 137 -13.31 21.74 -0.90
N SER A 138 -13.20 21.30 -2.15
CA SER A 138 -14.17 21.62 -3.21
C SER A 138 -15.58 21.13 -2.92
N TRP A 139 -15.71 20.20 -1.96
CA TRP A 139 -16.98 19.64 -1.48
C TRP A 139 -17.50 20.31 -0.21
N MET A 140 -16.78 21.32 0.30
CA MET A 140 -17.20 22.11 1.45
C MET A 140 -18.57 22.74 1.21
N GLY A 141 -19.45 22.66 2.21
CA GLY A 141 -20.78 23.28 2.15
C GLY A 141 -21.81 22.54 1.29
N ARG A 142 -21.46 21.38 0.72
CA ARG A 142 -22.41 20.56 -0.05
C ARG A 142 -22.90 19.38 0.82
N PRO A 143 -24.09 19.47 1.42
CA PRO A 143 -24.60 18.38 2.26
C PRO A 143 -25.06 17.20 1.40
N HIS A 144 -24.73 16.00 1.87
CA HIS A 144 -25.17 14.74 1.29
C HIS A 144 -25.63 13.81 2.43
N ASP A 145 -26.62 12.99 2.16
CA ASP A 145 -27.11 11.97 3.13
C ASP A 145 -26.38 10.63 2.99
N LEU A 146 -25.69 10.40 1.85
CA LEU A 146 -24.77 9.29 1.63
C LEU A 146 -23.42 9.82 1.14
N LEU A 147 -22.35 9.42 1.83
CA LEU A 147 -20.99 9.49 1.30
C LEU A 147 -20.55 8.06 0.94
N GLY A 148 -20.41 7.79 -0.35
CA GLY A 148 -19.87 6.53 -0.88
C GLY A 148 -18.42 6.73 -1.33
N LEU A 149 -17.47 6.06 -0.69
CA LEU A 149 -16.07 6.06 -1.10
C LEU A 149 -15.76 4.75 -1.81
N ASP A 150 -15.70 4.79 -3.13
CA ASP A 150 -15.30 3.63 -3.94
C ASP A 150 -13.78 3.61 -4.08
N GLU A 151 -13.17 2.44 -3.91
CA GLU A 151 -11.72 2.29 -3.77
C GLU A 151 -11.16 3.08 -2.56
N GLY A 152 -11.89 3.05 -1.42
CA GLY A 152 -11.66 3.89 -0.24
C GLY A 152 -10.24 3.82 0.34
N SER A 153 -9.51 2.71 0.18
CA SER A 153 -8.11 2.57 0.61
C SER A 153 -7.13 3.48 -0.13
N GLN A 154 -7.55 4.07 -1.24
CA GLN A 154 -6.72 5.02 -1.99
C GLN A 154 -6.77 6.43 -1.41
N PHE A 155 -7.78 6.78 -0.59
CA PHE A 155 -7.91 8.09 0.03
C PHE A 155 -6.99 8.24 1.25
N LEU A 156 -6.59 9.47 1.51
CA LEU A 156 -5.92 9.83 2.75
C LEU A 156 -6.93 9.97 3.90
N GLU A 157 -6.55 9.60 5.10
CA GLU A 157 -7.42 9.69 6.29
C GLU A 157 -8.02 11.09 6.47
N GLN A 158 -7.20 12.14 6.33
CA GLN A 158 -7.64 13.54 6.47
C GLN A 158 -8.73 13.91 5.46
N GLN A 159 -8.63 13.42 4.21
CA GLN A 159 -9.67 13.66 3.20
C GLN A 159 -10.99 13.02 3.60
N VAL A 160 -10.95 11.79 4.08
CA VAL A 160 -12.16 11.07 4.50
C VAL A 160 -12.79 11.72 5.73
N ARG A 161 -12.00 12.10 6.73
CA ARG A 161 -12.49 12.83 7.92
C ARG A 161 -13.17 14.14 7.53
N PHE A 162 -12.55 14.92 6.63
CA PHE A 162 -13.12 16.17 6.12
C PHE A 162 -14.46 15.94 5.40
N LEU A 163 -14.52 15.01 4.45
CA LEU A 163 -15.73 14.72 3.66
C LEU A 163 -16.88 14.24 4.54
N ARG A 164 -16.59 13.41 5.53
CA ARG A 164 -17.60 12.92 6.50
C ARG A 164 -18.25 14.04 7.31
N GLY A 165 -17.54 15.12 7.58
CA GLY A 165 -18.10 16.29 8.26
C GLY A 165 -19.25 16.98 7.51
N TRP A 166 -19.45 16.66 6.23
CA TRP A 166 -20.53 17.19 5.39
C TRP A 166 -21.68 16.21 5.16
N VAL A 167 -21.63 15.03 5.76
CA VAL A 167 -22.71 14.02 5.70
C VAL A 167 -23.83 14.44 6.64
N ARG A 168 -24.87 15.02 6.07
CA ARG A 168 -26.03 15.55 6.81
C ARG A 168 -27.24 15.70 5.91
N THR A 169 -28.43 15.69 6.49
CA THR A 169 -29.68 15.96 5.80
C THR A 169 -30.62 16.83 6.64
N THR A 170 -31.52 17.53 5.99
CA THR A 170 -32.61 18.25 6.62
C THR A 170 -33.97 17.56 6.38
N THR A 171 -33.98 16.48 5.59
CA THR A 171 -35.18 15.70 5.30
C THR A 171 -35.53 14.83 6.52
N PRO A 172 -36.72 15.03 7.13
CA PRO A 172 -37.11 14.21 8.27
C PRO A 172 -37.20 12.71 7.93
N GLY A 173 -36.58 11.89 8.76
CA GLY A 173 -36.57 10.43 8.58
C GLY A 173 -35.58 9.91 7.52
N GLN A 174 -34.91 10.81 6.78
CA GLN A 174 -33.82 10.42 5.89
C GLN A 174 -32.57 10.12 6.71
N ARG A 175 -32.05 8.91 6.55
CA ARG A 175 -30.83 8.46 7.21
C ARG A 175 -29.58 9.01 6.55
N THR A 176 -28.59 9.40 7.34
CA THR A 176 -27.25 9.72 6.90
C THR A 176 -26.30 8.56 7.13
N ARG A 177 -25.35 8.30 6.23
CA ARG A 177 -24.29 7.30 6.41
C ARG A 177 -23.09 7.49 5.51
N THR A 178 -21.96 6.88 5.91
CA THR A 178 -20.76 6.74 5.10
C THR A 178 -20.55 5.27 4.76
N VAL A 179 -20.31 4.97 3.49
CA VAL A 179 -19.98 3.62 3.02
C VAL A 179 -18.63 3.65 2.33
N ILE A 180 -17.69 2.90 2.87
CA ILE A 180 -16.34 2.76 2.33
C ILE A 180 -16.26 1.38 1.66
N ALA A 181 -16.20 1.37 0.35
CA ALA A 181 -16.08 0.15 -0.44
C ALA A 181 -14.66 0.04 -0.99
N THR A 182 -13.93 -1.02 -0.66
CA THR A 182 -12.53 -1.11 -1.04
C THR A 182 -11.95 -2.52 -1.01
N ASN A 183 -10.87 -2.72 -1.74
CA ASN A 183 -9.94 -3.83 -1.53
C ASN A 183 -8.97 -3.48 -0.39
N PRO A 184 -8.23 -4.47 0.15
CA PRO A 184 -7.12 -4.19 1.06
C PRO A 184 -6.13 -3.19 0.46
N PRO A 185 -5.57 -2.28 1.25
CA PRO A 185 -4.66 -1.28 0.75
C PRO A 185 -3.38 -1.89 0.18
N LEU A 186 -2.95 -1.38 -0.98
CA LEU A 186 -1.70 -1.76 -1.65
C LEU A 186 -0.53 -0.83 -1.29
N ASN A 187 -0.78 0.17 -0.45
CA ASN A 187 0.20 1.15 0.00
C ASN A 187 -0.14 1.67 1.40
N THR A 188 0.75 2.49 1.95
CA THR A 188 0.61 3.06 3.30
C THR A 188 -0.53 4.07 3.43
N ASP A 189 -0.99 4.68 2.32
CA ASP A 189 -2.05 5.70 2.34
C ASP A 189 -3.38 5.16 2.88
N GLY A 190 -3.66 3.86 2.68
CA GLY A 190 -4.89 3.20 3.10
C GLY A 190 -4.82 2.50 4.47
N VAL A 191 -3.67 2.51 5.16
CA VAL A 191 -3.50 1.79 6.44
C VAL A 191 -4.40 2.34 7.55
N TRP A 192 -4.81 3.60 7.48
CA TRP A 192 -5.75 4.20 8.41
C TRP A 192 -7.08 3.44 8.52
N LEU A 193 -7.54 2.80 7.43
CA LEU A 193 -8.74 1.95 7.43
C LEU A 193 -8.63 0.84 8.47
N VAL A 194 -7.47 0.25 8.57
CA VAL A 194 -7.20 -0.84 9.48
C VAL A 194 -7.29 -0.38 10.93
N LYS A 195 -6.80 0.83 11.23
CA LYS A 195 -6.95 1.44 12.56
C LYS A 195 -8.41 1.78 12.85
N MET A 196 -9.10 2.39 11.88
CA MET A 196 -10.50 2.81 12.00
C MET A 196 -11.46 1.64 12.22
N PHE A 197 -11.13 0.44 11.72
CA PHE A 197 -11.91 -0.78 11.87
C PHE A 197 -11.18 -1.87 12.64
N ALA A 198 -10.28 -1.50 13.55
CA ALA A 198 -9.46 -2.43 14.34
C ALA A 198 -10.23 -3.54 15.06
N PRO A 199 -11.43 -3.32 15.63
CA PRO A 199 -12.19 -4.39 16.28
C PRO A 199 -12.49 -5.59 15.38
N TRP A 200 -12.68 -5.39 14.07
CA TRP A 200 -12.98 -6.48 13.12
C TRP A 200 -11.74 -6.99 12.41
N LEU A 201 -10.74 -6.15 12.28
CA LEU A 201 -9.61 -6.39 11.38
C LEU A 201 -8.34 -6.82 12.12
N SER A 202 -8.17 -6.47 13.40
CA SER A 202 -6.97 -6.80 14.16
C SER A 202 -7.17 -8.06 15.01
N GLU A 203 -6.37 -9.09 14.75
CA GLU A 203 -6.32 -10.29 15.61
C GLU A 203 -5.84 -9.99 17.03
N LYS A 204 -5.07 -8.91 17.21
CA LYS A 204 -4.55 -8.47 18.52
C LYS A 204 -5.52 -7.56 19.27
N TYR A 205 -6.70 -7.25 18.69
CA TYR A 205 -7.67 -6.41 19.38
C TYR A 205 -8.24 -7.14 20.60
N PRO A 206 -8.32 -6.52 21.79
CA PRO A 206 -8.70 -7.21 23.03
C PRO A 206 -10.07 -7.89 22.98
N HIS A 207 -11.01 -7.29 22.26
CA HIS A 207 -12.39 -7.79 22.10
C HIS A 207 -12.78 -7.76 20.61
N PRO A 208 -12.35 -8.75 19.81
CA PRO A 208 -12.65 -8.79 18.39
C PRO A 208 -14.15 -8.81 18.11
N ALA A 209 -14.58 -8.05 17.11
CA ALA A 209 -15.97 -8.00 16.68
C ALA A 209 -16.21 -8.97 15.51
N ARG A 210 -17.42 -9.52 15.42
CA ARG A 210 -17.86 -10.33 14.28
C ARG A 210 -18.21 -9.44 13.09
N GLN A 211 -18.16 -9.98 11.89
CA GLN A 211 -18.65 -9.28 10.70
C GLN A 211 -20.13 -8.89 10.88
N GLY A 212 -20.47 -7.65 10.52
CA GLY A 212 -21.81 -7.11 10.68
C GLY A 212 -22.17 -6.68 12.11
N GLU A 213 -21.37 -7.03 13.11
CA GLU A 213 -21.58 -6.55 14.49
C GLU A 213 -21.34 -5.05 14.57
N LEU A 214 -22.20 -4.32 15.25
CA LEU A 214 -22.03 -2.89 15.47
C LEU A 214 -21.11 -2.63 16.66
N ARG A 215 -20.18 -1.69 16.49
CA ARG A 215 -19.36 -1.11 17.55
C ARG A 215 -19.51 0.40 17.53
N TRP A 216 -19.45 1.01 18.69
CA TRP A 216 -19.63 2.45 18.85
C TRP A 216 -18.31 3.12 19.21
N VAL A 217 -18.15 4.33 18.72
CA VAL A 217 -16.93 5.09 18.88
C VAL A 217 -17.24 6.57 19.01
N VAL A 218 -16.51 7.25 19.87
CA VAL A 218 -16.43 8.72 19.90
C VAL A 218 -15.03 9.16 19.49
N VAL A 219 -14.92 10.32 18.85
CA VAL A 219 -13.64 10.86 18.43
C VAL A 219 -13.26 11.98 19.40
N ASP A 220 -12.06 11.92 19.97
CA ASP A 220 -11.54 12.94 20.86
C ASP A 220 -11.03 14.18 20.11
N GLU A 221 -10.43 15.14 20.85
CA GLU A 221 -9.92 16.39 20.29
C GLU A 221 -8.63 16.22 19.48
N ASP A 222 -7.91 15.11 19.68
CA ASP A 222 -6.70 14.73 18.96
C ASP A 222 -7.00 13.78 17.79
N ASP A 223 -8.28 13.73 17.35
CA ASP A 223 -8.76 12.84 16.27
C ASP A 223 -8.55 11.33 16.55
N GLN A 224 -8.45 10.92 17.83
CA GLN A 224 -8.31 9.52 18.19
C GLN A 224 -9.68 8.87 18.45
N ASP A 225 -9.82 7.65 17.98
CA ASP A 225 -11.02 6.84 18.17
C ASP A 225 -11.02 6.23 19.59
N ILE A 226 -12.06 6.54 20.37
CA ILE A 226 -12.33 5.96 21.70
C ILE A 226 -13.54 5.05 21.58
N TRP A 227 -13.34 3.74 21.70
CA TRP A 227 -14.42 2.74 21.62
C TRP A 227 -15.24 2.72 22.90
N VAL A 228 -16.57 2.71 22.74
CA VAL A 228 -17.56 2.77 23.83
C VAL A 228 -18.58 1.63 23.73
N ASP A 229 -19.32 1.37 24.80
CA ASP A 229 -20.16 0.18 24.90
C ASP A 229 -21.44 0.20 24.03
N GLY A 230 -21.90 1.38 23.59
CA GLY A 230 -23.15 1.46 22.83
C GLY A 230 -23.48 2.87 22.35
N PRO A 231 -24.70 3.05 21.81
CA PRO A 231 -25.16 4.38 21.41
C PRO A 231 -25.35 5.28 22.64
N GLY A 232 -25.11 6.58 22.49
CA GLY A 232 -25.28 7.58 23.54
C GLY A 232 -24.28 8.69 23.49
N THR A 233 -24.33 9.58 24.47
CA THR A 233 -23.41 10.71 24.61
C THR A 233 -22.38 10.39 25.69
N TYR A 234 -21.12 10.54 25.35
CA TYR A 234 -19.99 10.22 26.21
C TYR A 234 -19.14 11.45 26.48
N GLU A 235 -18.63 11.54 27.70
CA GLU A 235 -17.67 12.58 28.08
C GLU A 235 -16.29 12.20 27.58
N ILE A 236 -15.61 13.14 26.94
CA ILE A 236 -14.21 13.01 26.50
C ILE A 236 -13.30 13.90 27.35
N ALA A 237 -11.98 13.77 27.18
CA ALA A 237 -11.02 14.62 27.87
C ALA A 237 -11.36 16.10 27.74
N GLY A 238 -11.25 16.86 28.84
CA GLY A 238 -11.60 18.29 28.90
C GLY A 238 -13.07 18.58 29.19
N GLY A 239 -13.89 17.60 29.61
CA GLY A 239 -15.30 17.79 30.02
C GLY A 239 -16.28 18.06 28.89
N LYS A 240 -15.87 17.85 27.64
CA LYS A 240 -16.72 17.93 26.47
C LYS A 240 -17.46 16.61 26.23
N THR A 241 -18.63 16.68 25.65
CA THR A 241 -19.41 15.49 25.30
C THR A 241 -19.43 15.25 23.81
N ARG A 242 -19.45 13.97 23.40
CA ARG A 242 -19.59 13.52 22.01
C ARG A 242 -20.66 12.44 21.92
N GLU A 243 -21.46 12.49 20.86
CA GLU A 243 -22.38 11.41 20.51
C GLU A 243 -21.61 10.27 19.84
N ALA A 244 -21.92 9.04 20.24
CA ALA A 244 -21.25 7.86 19.69
C ALA A 244 -21.79 7.53 18.30
N GLU A 245 -20.88 7.22 17.40
CA GLU A 245 -21.12 6.79 16.03
C GLU A 245 -20.97 5.26 15.95
N SER A 246 -21.87 4.60 15.23
CA SER A 246 -21.78 3.17 15.00
C SER A 246 -20.93 2.85 13.76
N ARG A 247 -20.07 1.84 13.89
CA ARG A 247 -19.27 1.30 12.79
C ARG A 247 -19.47 -0.20 12.65
N THR A 248 -19.26 -0.72 11.44
CA THR A 248 -19.19 -2.15 11.17
C THR A 248 -18.32 -2.46 9.96
N TYR A 249 -17.85 -3.70 9.89
CA TYR A 249 -17.16 -4.26 8.75
C TYR A 249 -17.89 -5.50 8.24
N ILE A 250 -18.02 -5.61 6.92
CA ILE A 250 -18.55 -6.79 6.24
C ILE A 250 -17.59 -7.16 5.10
N HIS A 251 -17.12 -8.40 5.12
CA HIS A 251 -16.22 -8.93 4.12
C HIS A 251 -16.94 -9.20 2.79
N ALA A 252 -16.33 -8.78 1.68
CA ALA A 252 -16.78 -9.04 0.32
C ALA A 252 -15.79 -9.95 -0.40
N ALA A 253 -16.23 -11.12 -0.83
CA ALA A 253 -15.42 -12.05 -1.62
C ALA A 253 -15.95 -12.20 -3.05
N LEU A 254 -15.12 -12.66 -3.97
CA LEU A 254 -15.53 -12.92 -5.36
C LEU A 254 -16.68 -13.94 -5.43
N ARG A 255 -16.64 -14.98 -4.60
CA ARG A 255 -17.67 -16.03 -4.51
C ARG A 255 -19.05 -15.50 -4.13
N ASP A 256 -19.11 -14.33 -3.48
CA ASP A 256 -20.36 -13.70 -3.03
C ASP A 256 -21.02 -12.89 -4.17
N ASN A 257 -20.39 -12.82 -5.34
CA ASN A 257 -20.91 -12.17 -6.55
C ASN A 257 -21.23 -13.20 -7.64
N PRO A 258 -22.49 -13.68 -7.75
CA PRO A 258 -22.85 -14.72 -8.69
C PRO A 258 -22.56 -14.37 -10.16
N GLN A 259 -22.60 -13.08 -10.53
CA GLN A 259 -22.36 -12.63 -11.90
C GLN A 259 -20.89 -12.78 -12.30
N LEU A 260 -19.95 -12.59 -11.37
CA LEU A 260 -18.51 -12.71 -11.64
C LEU A 260 -17.94 -14.07 -11.27
N ALA A 261 -18.49 -14.75 -10.29
CA ALA A 261 -18.03 -16.07 -9.86
C ALA A 261 -18.08 -17.14 -10.96
N VAL A 262 -19.00 -17.00 -11.92
CA VAL A 262 -19.13 -17.90 -13.08
C VAL A 262 -18.23 -17.53 -14.26
N THR A 263 -17.46 -16.47 -14.16
CA THR A 263 -16.56 -15.98 -15.22
C THR A 263 -15.12 -16.43 -15.00
N ASP A 264 -14.27 -16.22 -16.01
CA ASP A 264 -12.82 -16.44 -15.90
C ASP A 264 -12.09 -15.39 -15.04
N TYR A 265 -12.81 -14.61 -14.22
CA TYR A 265 -12.21 -13.52 -13.42
C TYR A 265 -11.21 -14.05 -12.40
N GLN A 266 -11.49 -15.22 -11.78
CA GLN A 266 -10.54 -15.88 -10.87
C GLN A 266 -9.19 -16.16 -11.56
N LYS A 267 -9.19 -16.64 -12.79
CA LYS A 267 -7.94 -16.88 -13.54
C LYS A 267 -7.12 -15.61 -13.74
N ARG A 268 -7.79 -14.46 -13.89
CA ARG A 268 -7.09 -13.15 -13.99
C ARG A 268 -6.45 -12.77 -12.68
N ILE A 269 -7.13 -12.98 -11.55
CA ILE A 269 -6.54 -12.77 -10.21
C ILE A 269 -5.34 -13.69 -10.02
N ASP A 270 -5.46 -14.98 -10.40
CA ASP A 270 -4.38 -15.96 -10.26
C ASP A 270 -3.15 -15.62 -11.11
N SER A 271 -3.34 -14.88 -12.20
CA SER A 271 -2.23 -14.40 -13.06
C SER A 271 -1.53 -13.14 -12.54
N MET A 272 -2.05 -12.48 -11.50
CA MET A 272 -1.41 -11.32 -10.90
C MET A 272 -0.08 -11.69 -10.23
N PRO A 273 0.84 -10.73 -10.08
CA PRO A 273 2.06 -10.93 -9.28
C PRO A 273 1.73 -11.48 -7.88
N ALA A 274 2.54 -12.43 -7.42
CA ALA A 274 2.28 -13.17 -6.17
C ALA A 274 2.07 -12.24 -4.97
N GLU A 275 2.83 -11.15 -4.88
CA GLU A 275 2.74 -10.18 -3.79
C GLU A 275 1.39 -9.42 -3.81
N ILE A 276 0.96 -8.95 -4.99
CA ILE A 276 -0.34 -8.28 -5.15
C ILE A 276 -1.47 -9.24 -4.81
N ARG A 277 -1.41 -10.47 -5.36
CA ARG A 277 -2.41 -11.51 -5.09
C ARG A 277 -2.49 -11.84 -3.60
N ARG A 278 -1.35 -11.97 -2.91
CA ARG A 278 -1.29 -12.23 -1.47
C ARG A 278 -2.02 -11.13 -0.67
N ILE A 279 -1.78 -9.87 -0.99
CA ILE A 279 -2.46 -8.75 -0.32
C ILE A 279 -3.95 -8.75 -0.62
N LEU A 280 -4.35 -8.88 -1.89
CA LEU A 280 -5.75 -8.79 -2.31
C LEU A 280 -6.61 -9.96 -1.82
N LEU A 281 -6.07 -11.17 -1.75
CA LEU A 281 -6.79 -12.37 -1.29
C LEU A 281 -6.58 -12.66 0.20
N GLY A 282 -5.47 -12.21 0.80
CA GLY A 282 -5.20 -12.33 2.23
C GLY A 282 -6.08 -11.41 3.09
N GLY A 283 -6.80 -10.50 2.46
CA GLY A 283 -7.70 -9.57 3.12
C GLY A 283 -6.98 -8.52 3.95
N PHE A 284 -7.76 -7.78 4.73
CA PHE A 284 -7.23 -6.71 5.59
C PHE A 284 -6.35 -7.24 6.72
N GLN A 285 -6.44 -8.52 7.10
CA GLN A 285 -5.60 -9.13 8.14
C GLN A 285 -4.12 -9.16 7.75
N GLU A 286 -3.82 -9.34 6.46
CA GLU A 286 -2.44 -9.23 5.97
C GLU A 286 -1.86 -7.81 6.12
N THR A 287 -2.73 -6.77 6.17
CA THR A 287 -2.34 -5.38 6.38
C THR A 287 -1.88 -5.09 7.82
N PHE A 288 -2.18 -5.97 8.78
CA PHE A 288 -1.77 -5.82 10.20
C PHE A 288 -0.36 -6.25 10.53
N ARG A 289 0.35 -6.83 9.61
CA ARG A 289 1.77 -7.04 9.82
C ARG A 289 2.43 -5.68 9.84
N ASP A 290 3.02 -5.28 10.95
CA ASP A 290 3.65 -3.97 11.18
C ASP A 290 4.69 -3.62 10.09
N ASP A 291 5.11 -4.62 9.30
CA ASP A 291 6.12 -4.54 8.25
C ASP A 291 5.60 -4.82 6.83
N GLN A 292 4.29 -4.93 6.60
CA GLN A 292 3.73 -5.32 5.30
C GLN A 292 4.28 -4.50 4.12
N PHE A 293 4.46 -3.20 4.31
CA PHE A 293 5.00 -2.31 3.29
C PHE A 293 6.49 -2.02 3.44
N GLN A 294 7.15 -2.64 4.41
CA GLN A 294 8.61 -2.57 4.49
C GLN A 294 9.20 -3.26 3.27
N VAL A 295 10.18 -2.63 2.65
CA VAL A 295 10.94 -3.28 1.58
C VAL A 295 11.67 -4.49 2.15
N MET A 296 12.29 -4.35 3.32
CA MET A 296 13.05 -5.42 3.98
C MET A 296 12.38 -5.78 5.31
N PRO A 297 11.70 -6.93 5.38
CA PRO A 297 11.05 -7.37 6.61
C PRO A 297 12.01 -7.44 7.78
N THR A 298 11.58 -6.93 8.91
CA THR A 298 12.36 -6.84 10.15
C THR A 298 13.05 -8.15 10.53
N GLU A 299 12.32 -9.28 10.46
CA GLU A 299 12.86 -10.59 10.81
C GLU A 299 13.91 -11.09 9.82
N TRP A 300 13.82 -10.72 8.55
CA TRP A 300 14.84 -11.08 7.55
C TRP A 300 16.17 -10.37 7.81
N VAL A 301 16.10 -9.08 8.15
CA VAL A 301 17.27 -8.28 8.52
C VAL A 301 17.90 -8.83 9.80
N ARG A 302 17.10 -9.11 10.84
CA ARG A 302 17.60 -9.74 12.08
C ARG A 302 18.24 -11.11 11.82
N ALA A 303 17.65 -11.92 10.96
CA ALA A 303 18.21 -13.21 10.58
C ALA A 303 19.57 -13.07 9.87
N ALA A 304 19.72 -12.06 9.00
CA ALA A 304 20.99 -11.74 8.36
C ALA A 304 22.05 -11.29 9.37
N MET A 305 21.68 -10.48 10.35
CA MET A 305 22.59 -10.05 11.43
C MET A 305 23.01 -11.21 12.32
N ARG A 306 22.10 -12.14 12.66
CA ARG A 306 22.46 -13.36 13.43
C ARG A 306 23.46 -14.27 12.71
N ARG A 307 23.49 -14.26 11.36
CA ARG A 307 24.44 -15.06 10.56
C ARG A 307 25.83 -14.46 10.50
N TRP A 308 25.96 -13.19 10.82
CA TRP A 308 27.22 -12.48 10.68
C TRP A 308 28.32 -13.00 11.63
N ARG A 309 29.55 -12.92 11.17
CA ARG A 309 30.76 -13.22 11.94
C ARG A 309 31.79 -12.12 11.64
N PRO A 310 32.68 -11.76 12.60
CA PRO A 310 33.65 -10.67 12.44
C PRO A 310 34.67 -10.87 11.31
N GLN A 311 34.87 -12.11 10.88
CA GLN A 311 35.83 -12.43 9.83
C GLN A 311 35.11 -12.76 8.52
N PRO A 312 35.63 -12.29 7.36
CA PRO A 312 35.10 -12.69 6.07
C PRO A 312 35.23 -14.19 5.85
N PRO A 313 34.35 -14.78 5.04
CA PRO A 313 34.41 -16.19 4.72
C PRO A 313 35.75 -16.53 4.04
N HIS A 314 36.39 -17.61 4.52
CA HIS A 314 37.70 -18.03 4.01
C HIS A 314 37.67 -18.30 2.50
N GLY A 315 38.64 -17.71 1.76
CA GLY A 315 38.78 -17.90 0.32
C GLY A 315 37.76 -17.12 -0.54
N ILE A 316 36.93 -16.28 0.04
CA ILE A 316 36.00 -15.40 -0.70
C ILE A 316 36.61 -14.00 -0.73
N PRO A 317 37.03 -13.50 -1.91
CA PRO A 317 37.60 -12.17 -2.06
C PRO A 317 36.55 -11.10 -1.87
N MET A 318 36.99 -9.87 -1.56
CA MET A 318 36.13 -8.70 -1.62
C MET A 318 35.72 -8.46 -3.09
N VAL A 319 34.42 -8.45 -3.37
CA VAL A 319 33.87 -8.29 -4.73
C VAL A 319 33.47 -6.84 -5.01
N THR A 320 33.00 -6.13 -4.00
CA THR A 320 32.61 -4.71 -4.10
C THR A 320 32.98 -3.95 -2.84
N ILE A 321 33.25 -2.67 -3.02
CA ILE A 321 33.30 -1.68 -1.94
C ILE A 321 32.41 -0.50 -2.34
N ALA A 322 31.39 -0.20 -1.55
CA ALA A 322 30.45 0.88 -1.83
C ALA A 322 30.67 2.05 -0.89
N CYS A 323 30.40 3.24 -1.41
CA CYS A 323 30.50 4.48 -0.68
C CYS A 323 29.31 5.40 -0.93
N ASP A 324 28.67 5.85 0.16
CA ASP A 324 27.76 7.01 0.17
C ASP A 324 28.58 8.21 0.71
N PRO A 325 29.07 9.13 -0.16
CA PRO A 325 29.93 10.22 0.24
C PRO A 325 29.17 11.40 0.82
N ALA A 326 29.68 12.01 1.88
CA ALA A 326 29.21 13.26 2.42
C ALA A 326 30.31 14.31 2.39
N ALA A 327 29.99 15.53 1.96
CA ALA A 327 30.94 16.66 1.92
C ALA A 327 30.59 17.67 3.02
N GLY A 328 31.25 17.55 4.14
CA GLY A 328 31.02 18.46 5.28
C GLY A 328 29.71 18.20 6.03
N GLY A 329 29.40 19.01 7.03
CA GLY A 329 28.14 18.95 7.78
C GLY A 329 27.99 17.74 8.71
N GLN A 330 26.73 17.41 9.03
CA GLN A 330 26.37 16.33 9.99
C GLN A 330 26.25 14.94 9.32
N ALA A 331 26.11 14.88 8.00
CA ALA A 331 26.06 13.62 7.27
C ALA A 331 27.40 12.88 7.34
N LYS A 332 27.38 11.55 7.23
CA LYS A 332 28.58 10.71 7.32
C LYS A 332 28.97 10.17 5.95
N SER A 333 30.25 10.21 5.60
CA SER A 333 30.78 9.40 4.52
C SER A 333 30.83 7.95 4.96
N THR A 334 30.09 7.08 4.28
CA THR A 334 29.92 5.69 4.67
C THR A 334 30.56 4.77 3.66
N VAL A 335 31.38 3.82 4.11
CA VAL A 335 32.06 2.85 3.25
C VAL A 335 31.81 1.44 3.77
N VAL A 336 31.47 0.50 2.87
CA VAL A 336 31.29 -0.93 3.22
C VAL A 336 31.87 -1.84 2.15
N GLY A 337 32.67 -2.82 2.58
CA GLY A 337 33.17 -3.89 1.73
C GLY A 337 32.23 -5.10 1.75
N ARG A 338 32.04 -5.76 0.59
CA ARG A 338 31.23 -6.97 0.46
C ARG A 338 32.06 -8.13 -0.14
N HIS A 339 31.99 -9.27 0.53
CA HIS A 339 32.60 -10.53 0.11
C HIS A 339 31.46 -11.49 -0.29
N ASP A 340 30.99 -11.41 -1.53
CA ASP A 340 29.82 -12.08 -2.07
C ASP A 340 28.54 -11.80 -1.24
N TRP A 341 28.14 -12.66 -0.32
CA TRP A 341 26.98 -12.51 0.56
C TRP A 341 27.31 -11.95 1.96
N TRP A 342 28.58 -11.85 2.32
CA TRP A 342 29.04 -11.33 3.61
C TRP A 342 29.47 -9.86 3.51
N TYR A 343 29.05 -9.06 4.47
CA TYR A 343 29.39 -7.64 4.55
C TYR A 343 30.35 -7.39 5.71
N GLY A 344 31.38 -6.60 5.47
CA GLY A 344 32.29 -6.12 6.49
C GLY A 344 31.64 -5.10 7.45
N GLU A 345 32.37 -4.75 8.51
CA GLU A 345 31.99 -3.64 9.35
C GLU A 345 31.85 -2.35 8.51
N ILE A 346 30.85 -1.53 8.84
CA ILE A 346 30.53 -0.32 8.09
C ILE A 346 31.33 0.84 8.68
N LEU A 347 32.22 1.40 7.90
CA LEU A 347 32.97 2.59 8.27
C LEU A 347 32.13 3.83 7.99
N ALA A 348 31.74 4.55 9.03
CA ALA A 348 30.98 5.81 8.93
C ALA A 348 31.80 6.96 9.54
N VAL A 349 32.30 7.86 8.70
CA VAL A 349 33.14 8.98 9.12
C VAL A 349 32.34 10.29 8.98
N PRO A 350 32.29 11.13 10.03
CA PRO A 350 31.63 12.43 9.92
C PRO A 350 32.12 13.24 8.72
N GLY A 351 31.20 13.83 7.95
CA GLY A 351 31.54 14.61 6.75
C GLY A 351 32.51 15.77 7.02
N ALA A 352 32.46 16.34 8.24
CA ALA A 352 33.44 17.35 8.68
C ALA A 352 34.89 16.83 8.68
N LYS A 353 35.11 15.52 8.76
CA LYS A 353 36.44 14.88 8.67
C LYS A 353 36.80 14.45 7.25
N THR A 354 35.86 14.49 6.35
CA THR A 354 36.02 14.15 4.91
C THR A 354 35.46 15.27 4.02
N PRO A 355 35.93 16.53 4.20
CA PRO A 355 35.37 17.68 3.51
C PRO A 355 35.63 17.69 2.01
N LEU A 356 36.64 16.95 1.54
CA LEU A 356 37.07 16.94 0.13
C LEU A 356 36.89 15.53 -0.47
N GLY A 357 36.61 15.47 -1.78
CA GLY A 357 36.48 14.20 -2.50
C GLY A 357 37.68 13.27 -2.35
N ARG A 358 38.91 13.84 -2.29
CA ARG A 358 40.14 13.08 -2.05
C ARG A 358 40.19 12.39 -0.68
N ASP A 359 39.55 12.96 0.35
CA ASP A 359 39.53 12.37 1.69
C ASP A 359 38.68 11.10 1.69
N VAL A 360 37.52 11.17 1.01
CA VAL A 360 36.63 10.02 0.82
C VAL A 360 37.28 8.97 -0.11
N ALA A 361 37.91 9.39 -1.20
CA ALA A 361 38.67 8.50 -2.08
C ALA A 361 39.77 7.77 -1.30
N GLY A 362 40.48 8.44 -0.41
CA GLY A 362 41.47 7.86 0.49
C GLY A 362 40.88 6.79 1.40
N LEU A 363 39.68 6.99 1.96
CA LEU A 363 38.96 5.99 2.76
C LEU A 363 38.62 4.74 1.93
N ILE A 364 38.13 4.92 0.70
CA ILE A 364 37.79 3.81 -0.20
C ILE A 364 39.05 3.00 -0.50
N VAL A 365 40.15 3.65 -0.92
CA VAL A 365 41.40 2.97 -1.29
C VAL A 365 42.02 2.25 -0.08
N ALA A 366 42.01 2.85 1.10
CA ALA A 366 42.53 2.24 2.32
C ALA A 366 41.80 0.95 2.72
N ASN A 367 40.51 0.83 2.39
CA ASN A 367 39.66 -0.30 2.75
C ASN A 367 39.40 -1.28 1.58
N ARG A 368 39.74 -0.91 0.35
CA ARG A 368 39.61 -1.77 -0.83
C ARG A 368 40.59 -2.94 -0.76
N ARG A 369 40.11 -4.15 -1.05
CA ARG A 369 40.91 -5.38 -1.14
C ARG A 369 40.57 -6.13 -2.43
N ASP A 370 41.44 -7.02 -2.84
CA ASP A 370 41.24 -8.01 -3.91
C ASP A 370 40.82 -7.41 -5.27
N GLY A 371 41.13 -6.12 -5.53
CA GLY A 371 40.66 -5.44 -6.74
C GLY A 371 39.14 -5.26 -6.78
N ALA A 372 38.47 -5.16 -5.62
CA ALA A 372 37.01 -5.00 -5.55
C ALA A 372 36.50 -3.84 -6.39
N LEU A 373 35.35 -4.03 -7.04
CA LEU A 373 34.65 -2.99 -7.79
C LEU A 373 34.19 -1.87 -6.85
N ILE A 374 34.48 -0.63 -7.18
CA ILE A 374 34.07 0.53 -6.37
C ILE A 374 32.70 1.01 -6.85
N VAL A 375 31.78 1.20 -5.90
CA VAL A 375 30.43 1.73 -6.16
C VAL A 375 30.27 3.06 -5.44
N ILE A 376 29.98 4.14 -6.16
CA ILE A 376 29.87 5.49 -5.59
C ILE A 376 28.47 6.01 -5.82
N ASP A 377 27.81 6.49 -4.74
CA ASP A 377 26.59 7.26 -4.88
C ASP A 377 26.88 8.63 -5.55
N MET A 378 26.25 8.83 -6.70
CA MET A 378 26.33 10.08 -7.46
C MET A 378 25.20 11.04 -7.08
N GLY A 379 24.29 10.63 -6.21
CA GLY A 379 23.20 11.46 -5.69
C GLY A 379 23.73 12.64 -4.87
N GLY A 380 23.01 13.77 -4.89
CA GLY A 380 23.41 14.95 -4.08
C GLY A 380 24.67 15.71 -4.54
N GLY A 381 25.34 15.29 -5.61
CA GLY A 381 26.45 16.00 -6.23
C GLY A 381 27.85 15.78 -5.62
N TYR A 382 27.95 15.09 -4.45
CA TYR A 382 29.24 14.87 -3.79
C TYR A 382 30.07 13.73 -4.39
N GLY A 383 29.39 12.75 -5.00
CA GLY A 383 30.05 11.60 -5.64
C GLY A 383 30.97 11.96 -6.80
N GLY A 384 30.72 13.07 -7.50
CA GLY A 384 31.54 13.53 -8.62
C GLY A 384 33.00 13.81 -8.22
N ALA A 385 33.23 14.54 -7.17
CA ALA A 385 34.58 14.85 -6.67
C ALA A 385 35.36 13.61 -6.21
N VAL A 386 34.66 12.62 -5.65
CA VAL A 386 35.26 11.34 -5.25
C VAL A 386 35.62 10.53 -6.49
N TYR A 387 34.71 10.48 -7.46
CA TYR A 387 34.88 9.77 -8.74
C TYR A 387 36.09 10.31 -9.50
N GLU A 388 36.21 11.63 -9.67
CA GLU A 388 37.36 12.25 -10.35
C GLU A 388 38.68 11.87 -9.68
N CYS A 389 38.77 11.89 -8.35
CA CYS A 389 39.97 11.48 -7.63
C CYS A 389 40.34 10.00 -7.86
N LEU A 390 39.34 9.13 -8.06
CA LEU A 390 39.55 7.68 -8.18
C LEU A 390 39.89 7.26 -9.61
N ILE A 391 39.29 7.87 -10.63
CA ILE A 391 39.58 7.51 -12.04
C ILE A 391 41.03 7.73 -12.43
N ASP A 392 41.66 8.78 -11.91
CA ASP A 392 43.06 9.11 -12.19
C ASP A 392 44.05 8.08 -11.60
N ASN A 393 43.63 7.37 -10.54
CA ASN A 393 44.49 6.45 -9.78
C ASN A 393 44.17 4.97 -10.00
N ILE A 394 42.94 4.63 -10.33
CA ILE A 394 42.43 3.25 -10.38
C ILE A 394 41.97 2.87 -11.79
N GLY A 395 41.36 3.82 -12.49
CA GLY A 395 40.74 3.61 -13.80
C GLY A 395 39.22 3.53 -13.76
N GLU A 396 38.57 3.98 -14.83
CA GLU A 396 37.12 4.09 -14.94
C GLU A 396 36.43 2.74 -14.92
N ASP A 397 37.04 1.69 -15.45
CA ASP A 397 36.48 0.36 -15.57
C ASP A 397 36.29 -0.34 -14.19
N GLU A 398 36.95 0.16 -13.15
CA GLU A 398 36.87 -0.36 -11.77
C GLU A 398 35.85 0.39 -10.92
N ILE A 399 35.12 1.37 -11.49
CA ILE A 399 34.22 2.25 -10.73
C ILE A 399 32.83 2.23 -11.34
N VAL A 400 31.82 1.93 -10.52
CA VAL A 400 30.41 2.00 -10.85
C VAL A 400 29.82 3.28 -10.27
N ARG A 401 29.28 4.12 -11.14
CA ARG A 401 28.54 5.32 -10.77
C ARG A 401 27.10 4.92 -10.51
N TYR A 402 26.67 4.95 -9.26
CA TYR A 402 25.30 4.66 -8.88
C TYR A 402 24.48 5.95 -8.81
N LEU A 403 23.37 6.00 -9.55
CA LEU A 403 22.41 7.10 -9.49
C LEU A 403 21.01 6.52 -9.33
N GLY A 404 20.51 6.52 -8.09
CA GLY A 404 19.24 5.90 -7.71
C GLY A 404 18.01 6.45 -8.43
N SER A 405 18.06 7.70 -8.91
CA SER A 405 16.97 8.35 -9.65
C SER A 405 16.86 7.93 -11.12
N GLU A 406 17.88 7.28 -11.69
CA GLU A 406 17.81 6.79 -13.07
C GLU A 406 16.69 5.76 -13.25
N SER A 407 16.06 5.77 -14.43
CA SER A 407 15.04 4.78 -14.79
C SER A 407 15.60 3.36 -14.78
N SER A 408 14.82 2.41 -14.28
CA SER A 408 15.15 0.98 -14.38
C SER A 408 14.43 0.34 -15.55
N VAL A 409 15.12 -0.58 -16.24
CA VAL A 409 14.55 -1.46 -17.27
C VAL A 409 14.46 -2.90 -16.79
N GLN A 410 14.87 -3.16 -15.56
CA GLN A 410 14.90 -4.48 -14.95
C GLN A 410 13.54 -4.86 -14.35
N ARG A 411 13.41 -6.15 -14.02
CA ARG A 411 12.23 -6.70 -13.36
C ARG A 411 12.65 -7.53 -12.14
N SER A 412 11.69 -7.81 -11.25
CA SER A 412 11.85 -8.77 -10.15
C SER A 412 12.35 -10.14 -10.68
N ILE A 413 12.89 -10.98 -9.80
CA ILE A 413 13.43 -12.31 -10.17
C ILE A 413 12.37 -13.15 -10.90
N ASP A 414 11.09 -13.06 -10.50
CA ASP A 414 9.98 -13.75 -11.15
C ASP A 414 9.54 -13.11 -12.49
N GLY A 415 10.15 -11.99 -12.89
CA GLY A 415 9.90 -11.28 -14.13
C GLY A 415 8.61 -10.46 -14.17
N LYS A 416 7.81 -10.45 -13.10
CA LYS A 416 6.45 -9.88 -13.10
C LYS A 416 6.38 -8.41 -12.74
N LEU A 417 7.27 -7.93 -11.85
CA LEU A 417 7.24 -6.56 -11.35
C LEU A 417 8.35 -5.73 -12.00
N ALA A 418 7.99 -4.57 -12.53
CA ALA A 418 8.93 -3.55 -12.99
C ALA A 418 9.33 -2.64 -11.83
N PHE A 419 10.32 -1.78 -12.03
CA PHE A 419 10.80 -0.80 -11.05
C PHE A 419 10.72 0.61 -11.63
N VAL A 420 10.27 1.57 -10.83
CA VAL A 420 10.16 2.97 -11.25
C VAL A 420 11.55 3.58 -11.52
N ASN A 421 12.55 3.20 -10.72
CA ASN A 421 13.92 3.68 -10.85
C ASN A 421 14.93 2.67 -10.27
N LYS A 422 16.23 2.97 -10.42
CA LYS A 422 17.32 2.12 -9.90
C LYS A 422 17.33 2.00 -8.38
N ARG A 423 16.86 3.02 -7.64
CA ARG A 423 16.72 2.90 -6.18
C ARG A 423 15.71 1.82 -5.82
N ALA A 424 14.55 1.80 -6.47
CA ALA A 424 13.53 0.78 -6.25
C ALA A 424 14.05 -0.61 -6.64
N GLU A 425 14.76 -0.72 -7.78
CA GLU A 425 15.40 -1.96 -8.21
C GLU A 425 16.40 -2.48 -7.17
N ALA A 426 17.35 -1.64 -6.74
CA ALA A 426 18.39 -2.04 -5.80
C ALA A 426 17.83 -2.51 -4.45
N HIS A 427 16.86 -1.77 -3.90
CA HIS A 427 16.19 -2.14 -2.66
C HIS A 427 15.42 -3.46 -2.81
N TRP A 428 14.70 -3.65 -3.91
CA TRP A 428 13.93 -4.87 -4.12
C TRP A 428 14.81 -6.08 -4.38
N ARG A 429 15.89 -5.93 -5.15
CA ARG A 429 16.87 -7.00 -5.36
C ARG A 429 17.54 -7.43 -4.05
N PHE A 430 17.81 -6.48 -3.17
CA PHE A 430 18.35 -6.80 -1.85
C PHE A 430 17.31 -7.49 -0.95
N ARG A 431 16.03 -7.08 -1.02
CA ARG A 431 14.91 -7.82 -0.41
C ARG A 431 14.88 -9.27 -0.88
N GLU A 432 14.92 -9.49 -2.20
CA GLU A 432 14.92 -10.84 -2.79
C GLU A 432 16.11 -11.68 -2.29
N ALA A 433 17.27 -11.07 -2.11
CA ALA A 433 18.45 -11.74 -1.55
C ALA A 433 18.32 -12.08 -0.05
N LEU A 434 17.57 -11.27 0.71
CA LEU A 434 17.29 -11.50 2.12
C LEU A 434 16.21 -12.55 2.36
N ASP A 435 15.43 -12.93 1.34
CA ASP A 435 14.28 -13.82 1.47
C ASP A 435 14.69 -15.22 1.95
N PRO A 436 14.22 -15.66 3.13
CA PRO A 436 14.54 -16.99 3.65
C PRO A 436 13.81 -18.12 2.91
N SER A 437 12.81 -17.81 2.07
CA SER A 437 12.05 -18.83 1.31
C SER A 437 12.78 -19.34 0.06
N GLN A 438 13.95 -18.78 -0.26
CA GLN A 438 14.79 -19.30 -1.34
C GLN A 438 15.18 -20.77 -1.09
N PRO A 439 15.42 -21.57 -2.13
CA PRO A 439 15.68 -23.02 -1.99
C PRO A 439 16.77 -23.40 -0.97
N ASN A 440 17.75 -22.51 -0.74
CA ASN A 440 18.83 -22.71 0.24
C ASN A 440 18.78 -21.70 1.39
N GLY A 441 17.66 -20.99 1.56
CA GLY A 441 17.55 -19.84 2.44
C GLY A 441 18.38 -18.64 1.99
N SER A 442 18.27 -17.53 2.72
CA SER A 442 19.13 -16.37 2.45
C SER A 442 20.53 -16.58 3.03
N PRO A 443 21.61 -16.43 2.23
CA PRO A 443 22.97 -16.48 2.75
C PRO A 443 23.45 -15.14 3.34
N ILE A 444 22.74 -14.03 3.10
CA ILE A 444 23.19 -12.67 3.46
C ILE A 444 23.56 -12.59 4.93
N ALA A 445 24.77 -12.11 5.22
CA ALA A 445 25.28 -11.86 6.57
C ALA A 445 25.67 -10.38 6.73
N LEU A 446 24.99 -9.68 7.64
CA LEU A 446 25.14 -8.26 7.91
C LEU A 446 25.70 -8.03 9.33
N PRO A 447 26.57 -7.04 9.52
CA PRO A 447 27.04 -6.69 10.87
C PRO A 447 25.86 -6.34 11.78
N ASP A 448 25.97 -6.70 13.06
CA ASP A 448 24.95 -6.39 14.08
C ASP A 448 25.09 -4.92 14.52
N ASP A 449 24.54 -4.04 13.68
CA ASP A 449 24.62 -2.59 13.83
C ASP A 449 23.20 -1.99 13.94
N PRO A 450 22.82 -1.38 15.08
CA PRO A 450 21.47 -0.82 15.27
C PRO A 450 21.11 0.29 14.29
N GLU A 451 22.10 1.09 13.84
CA GLU A 451 21.88 2.15 12.85
C GLU A 451 21.58 1.55 11.47
N LEU A 452 22.34 0.52 11.06
CA LEU A 452 22.06 -0.25 9.83
C LEU A 452 20.68 -0.91 9.89
N PHE A 453 20.33 -1.52 11.03
CA PHE A 453 19.03 -2.14 11.21
C PHE A 453 17.90 -1.15 10.99
N ALA A 454 17.99 0.04 11.61
CA ALA A 454 16.99 1.09 11.43
C ALA A 454 16.91 1.58 9.97
N ASP A 455 18.06 1.78 9.30
CA ASP A 455 18.12 2.21 7.90
C ASP A 455 17.42 1.24 6.96
N LEU A 456 17.70 -0.06 7.10
CA LEU A 456 17.13 -1.09 6.23
C LEU A 456 15.63 -1.29 6.45
N THR A 457 15.14 -1.15 7.69
CA THR A 457 13.75 -1.41 8.04
C THR A 457 12.83 -0.19 7.87
N ALA A 458 13.37 1.02 7.73
CA ALA A 458 12.57 2.24 7.59
C ALA A 458 11.96 2.42 6.20
N THR A 459 12.54 1.81 5.16
CA THR A 459 12.09 2.00 3.77
C THR A 459 10.86 1.17 3.47
N THR A 460 9.81 1.83 2.96
CA THR A 460 8.56 1.19 2.50
C THR A 460 8.43 1.24 1.00
N PHE A 461 7.54 0.42 0.44
CA PHE A 461 7.25 0.38 -0.99
C PHE A 461 5.79 0.62 -1.30
N GLN A 462 5.52 0.96 -2.54
CA GLN A 462 4.18 1.11 -3.13
C GLN A 462 4.16 0.41 -4.47
N MET A 463 3.02 -0.21 -4.80
CA MET A 463 2.75 -0.72 -6.14
C MET A 463 2.09 0.38 -6.97
N THR A 464 2.70 0.74 -8.08
CA THR A 464 2.18 1.73 -9.02
C THR A 464 1.97 1.11 -10.41
N PRO A 465 1.21 1.73 -11.32
CA PRO A 465 1.07 1.24 -12.70
C PRO A 465 2.40 1.11 -13.45
N SER A 466 3.40 1.93 -13.09
CA SER A 466 4.76 1.89 -13.66
C SER A 466 5.71 0.93 -12.96
N GLY A 467 5.27 0.25 -11.90
CA GLY A 467 6.05 -0.73 -11.14
C GLY A 467 6.21 -0.40 -9.67
N ILE A 468 7.16 -1.08 -9.02
CA ILE A 468 7.51 -0.85 -7.61
C ILE A 468 8.15 0.53 -7.48
N LYS A 469 7.63 1.31 -6.54
CA LYS A 469 8.21 2.58 -6.08
C LYS A 469 8.56 2.43 -4.61
N VAL A 470 9.78 2.79 -4.22
CA VAL A 470 10.19 2.83 -2.80
C VAL A 470 10.12 4.25 -2.26
N LEU A 471 9.97 4.37 -0.94
CA LEU A 471 9.97 5.65 -0.25
C LEU A 471 11.27 6.42 -0.59
N PRO A 472 11.18 7.70 -1.02
CA PRO A 472 12.38 8.48 -1.35
C PRO A 472 13.27 8.71 -0.13
N LYS A 473 14.58 8.87 -0.35
CA LYS A 473 15.55 9.20 0.73
C LYS A 473 15.16 10.50 1.42
N SER A 474 14.84 11.55 0.62
CA SER A 474 14.34 12.85 1.08
C SER A 474 13.16 13.31 0.22
N SER A 475 12.25 14.11 0.77
CA SER A 475 11.09 14.63 0.05
C SER A 475 10.69 16.01 0.57
N PRO A 476 10.42 16.98 -0.31
CA PRO A 476 9.85 18.26 0.08
C PRO A 476 8.43 18.14 0.68
N SER A 477 7.70 17.07 0.37
CA SER A 477 6.33 16.80 0.87
C SER A 477 6.28 16.17 2.26
N GLY A 478 7.43 15.90 2.88
CA GLY A 478 7.53 15.45 4.27
C GLY A 478 7.70 13.94 4.45
N ASP A 479 7.03 13.07 3.70
CA ASP A 479 7.21 11.62 3.87
C ASP A 479 8.45 11.12 3.10
N SER A 480 9.46 10.70 3.88
CA SER A 480 10.74 10.20 3.35
C SER A 480 11.44 9.35 4.40
N VAL A 481 12.42 8.56 3.97
CA VAL A 481 13.22 7.75 4.91
C VAL A 481 13.93 8.65 5.94
N MET A 482 14.45 9.79 5.51
CA MET A 482 15.09 10.76 6.41
C MET A 482 14.10 11.34 7.43
N ALA A 483 12.87 11.65 7.05
CA ALA A 483 11.85 12.15 7.98
C ALA A 483 11.49 11.10 9.04
N ARG A 484 11.42 9.82 8.65
CA ARG A 484 11.14 8.71 9.58
C ARG A 484 12.27 8.41 10.55
N LEU A 485 13.53 8.54 10.09
CA LEU A 485 14.72 8.25 10.89
C LEU A 485 15.25 9.45 11.69
N GLY A 486 14.85 10.67 11.31
CA GLY A 486 15.46 11.90 11.83
C GLY A 486 16.90 12.14 11.33
N ARG A 487 17.39 11.32 10.38
CA ARG A 487 18.74 11.37 9.81
C ARG A 487 18.78 10.68 8.43
N SER A 488 19.91 10.82 7.73
CA SER A 488 20.15 10.09 6.48
C SER A 488 20.39 8.58 6.73
N PRO A 489 19.88 7.67 5.87
CA PRO A 489 20.08 6.22 5.95
C PRO A 489 21.40 5.75 5.29
N ASP A 490 22.50 6.41 5.62
CA ASP A 490 23.78 6.29 4.89
C ASP A 490 24.36 4.87 4.94
N LYS A 491 24.21 4.15 6.08
CA LYS A 491 24.68 2.76 6.20
C LYS A 491 23.84 1.80 5.34
N GLY A 492 22.51 1.95 5.38
CA GLY A 492 21.59 1.15 4.57
C GLY A 492 21.81 1.38 3.07
N ASP A 493 21.95 2.64 2.66
CA ASP A 493 22.19 2.99 1.25
C ASP A 493 23.53 2.38 0.76
N ALA A 494 24.61 2.45 1.54
CA ALA A 494 25.89 1.85 1.18
C ALA A 494 25.81 0.32 1.03
N VAL A 495 25.13 -0.37 1.95
CA VAL A 495 24.92 -1.84 1.89
C VAL A 495 24.14 -2.23 0.63
N ILE A 496 23.06 -1.52 0.32
CA ILE A 496 22.22 -1.78 -0.84
C ILE A 496 22.98 -1.51 -2.15
N MET A 497 23.74 -0.43 -2.21
CA MET A 497 24.59 -0.13 -3.37
C MET A 497 25.66 -1.19 -3.60
N ALA A 498 26.30 -1.70 -2.54
CA ALA A 498 27.26 -2.79 -2.65
C ALA A 498 26.64 -4.05 -3.26
N TRP A 499 25.35 -4.31 -2.99
CA TRP A 499 24.61 -5.43 -3.59
C TRP A 499 24.27 -5.17 -5.06
N SER A 500 23.89 -3.96 -5.42
CA SER A 500 23.43 -3.60 -6.75
C SER A 500 24.47 -3.77 -7.86
N ALA A 501 25.75 -3.82 -7.50
CA ALA A 501 26.86 -4.04 -8.43
C ALA A 501 27.00 -5.49 -8.93
N GLY A 502 26.22 -6.43 -8.42
CA GLY A 502 26.15 -7.81 -8.90
C GLY A 502 25.62 -8.81 -7.89
N ASP A 503 24.75 -9.70 -8.36
CA ASP A 503 24.10 -10.77 -7.59
C ASP A 503 24.98 -12.04 -7.65
N ARG A 504 26.06 -12.12 -6.91
CA ARG A 504 26.84 -13.35 -6.90
C ARG A 504 26.54 -14.15 -5.64
N LEU A 505 25.59 -15.07 -5.75
CA LEU A 505 25.45 -16.14 -4.79
C LEU A 505 26.37 -17.30 -5.20
N ILE A 506 27.37 -17.60 -4.37
CA ILE A 506 28.17 -18.80 -4.54
C ILE A 506 27.33 -19.97 -4.00
N PRO A 507 27.05 -21.02 -4.81
CA PRO A 507 26.43 -22.23 -4.27
C PRO A 507 27.33 -22.80 -3.16
N MET A 508 26.78 -22.96 -1.95
CA MET A 508 27.50 -23.53 -0.83
C MET A 508 28.10 -24.88 -1.25
N GLY A 509 29.43 -25.03 -1.15
CA GLY A 509 30.15 -26.28 -1.45
C GLY A 509 30.99 -26.30 -2.72
N ARG A 510 31.03 -25.21 -3.53
CA ARG A 510 31.97 -25.11 -4.63
C ARG A 510 33.05 -24.07 -4.34
N PRO A 511 34.37 -24.39 -4.60
CA PRO A 511 35.41 -23.39 -4.45
C PRO A 511 35.17 -22.23 -5.42
N TYR A 512 35.29 -21.01 -4.89
CA TYR A 512 35.16 -19.79 -5.66
C TYR A 512 36.16 -19.79 -6.81
N ARG A 513 35.68 -19.82 -8.04
CA ARG A 513 36.43 -19.42 -9.21
C ARG A 513 35.99 -18.04 -9.59
N ALA A 514 36.87 -17.05 -9.46
CA ALA A 514 36.64 -15.70 -9.96
C ALA A 514 36.27 -15.81 -11.45
N ARG A 515 34.96 -15.81 -11.75
CA ARG A 515 34.51 -15.56 -13.11
C ARG A 515 34.53 -14.05 -13.30
N ARG A 516 35.41 -13.60 -14.18
CA ARG A 516 35.33 -12.23 -14.70
C ARG A 516 33.90 -11.97 -15.15
N GLY A 517 33.23 -11.08 -14.41
CA GLY A 517 32.16 -10.21 -14.85
C GLY A 517 30.88 -10.80 -15.40
N PHE A 518 29.84 -10.69 -14.66
CA PHE A 518 28.63 -10.07 -15.17
C PHE A 518 28.77 -8.57 -14.88
N ILE A 519 29.40 -7.83 -15.78
CA ILE A 519 29.27 -6.38 -15.85
C ILE A 519 27.86 -6.17 -16.40
N PRO A 520 26.92 -5.51 -15.67
CA PRO A 520 25.71 -5.05 -16.30
C PRO A 520 26.16 -4.23 -17.52
N LYS A 521 25.72 -4.60 -18.72
CA LYS A 521 25.98 -3.82 -19.92
C LYS A 521 25.37 -2.44 -19.70
N VAL A 522 26.16 -1.54 -19.15
CA VAL A 522 25.88 -0.11 -19.26
C VAL A 522 25.97 0.16 -20.74
N ASN A 523 24.83 0.48 -21.35
CA ASN A 523 24.75 0.83 -22.77
C ASN A 523 25.42 2.19 -22.93
N LEU A 524 26.76 2.19 -23.06
CA LEU A 524 27.53 3.36 -23.45
C LEU A 524 27.18 3.57 -24.92
N GLY A 525 26.39 4.59 -25.21
CA GLY A 525 26.06 5.00 -26.55
C GLY A 525 27.32 5.10 -27.46
N PRO A 526 27.15 5.02 -28.79
CA PRO A 526 28.25 4.87 -29.71
C PRO A 526 29.27 6.00 -29.57
N ARG A 527 30.54 5.63 -29.31
CA ARG A 527 31.68 6.55 -29.32
C ARG A 527 31.71 7.27 -30.67
N ARG A 528 31.45 8.57 -30.67
CA ARG A 528 31.77 9.40 -31.83
C ARG A 528 33.30 9.32 -32.05
N ARG A 529 33.71 8.63 -33.12
CA ARG A 529 35.07 8.76 -33.64
C ARG A 529 35.19 10.16 -34.26
N ASN A 530 35.93 11.03 -33.59
CA ASN A 530 36.42 12.23 -34.26
C ASN A 530 37.42 11.82 -35.36
N ARG A 531 37.11 12.20 -36.57
CA ARG A 531 38.09 12.39 -37.63
C ARG A 531 38.48 13.85 -37.64
#